data_48544d599da82def8b84b546d22a3e37
#
_entry.id   48544d599da82def8b84b546d22a3e37
#
_cell.length_a   1.000
_cell.length_b   1.000
_cell.length_c   1.000
_cell.angle_alpha   90.00
_cell.angle_beta   90.00
_cell.angle_gamma   90.00
#
_symmetry.space_group_name_H-M   'P 1'
#
loop_
_entity.id
_entity.type
_entity.pdbx_description
1 polymer ?
#
loop_
_entity_poly.entity_id
_entity_poly.type
_entity_poly.pdbx_seq_one_letter_code
_entity_poly.pdbx_strand_id
1 'polypeptide(L)'
;MRLAAISDIHGNLHALHAVLADIATTGADLTVNLGDILSGPLWITETAERLMALALPTIRGNHERQALAPDIAAMGASDAFAAERLLPNHRAWLAALPATLQLTDELFCCHGTPGNDLVYFLESVDAHGMRPATLAEATARAGDAQQGVAHGVILCGHTHVPRALQLADGRLVVNPGSVGLQAYDDDHPHPHVVENGTPHARYALLTRRSAGWQVELRAVPYDAEPAARLAQQHGRPDWAHALRTGFVVETAQAAAPIRPVTSRA
;
A
#
# COMPACT_ATOMS: atom_id res chain seq x y z
N MET A 1 -11.03 9.28 -19.74
CA MET A 1 -9.92 8.50 -19.16
C MET A 1 -10.39 7.90 -17.85
N ARG A 2 -10.16 6.60 -17.69
CA ARG A 2 -10.46 5.82 -16.49
C ARG A 2 -9.22 5.05 -16.08
N LEU A 3 -8.71 5.29 -14.88
CA LEU A 3 -7.45 4.74 -14.38
C LEU A 3 -7.72 3.86 -13.16
N ALA A 4 -7.12 2.66 -13.14
CA ALA A 4 -7.02 1.84 -11.93
C ALA A 4 -5.64 2.05 -11.27
N ALA A 5 -5.61 2.31 -9.97
CA ALA A 5 -4.39 2.40 -9.19
C ALA A 5 -4.33 1.23 -8.19
N ILE A 6 -3.27 0.43 -8.25
CA ILE A 6 -2.96 -0.66 -7.32
C ILE A 6 -1.67 -0.35 -6.58
N SER A 7 -1.51 -0.85 -5.36
CA SER A 7 -0.34 -0.66 -4.50
C SER A 7 -0.20 -1.80 -3.50
N ASP A 8 0.99 -1.95 -2.94
CA ASP A 8 1.22 -2.76 -1.75
C ASP A 8 0.74 -4.21 -1.95
N ILE A 9 1.28 -4.86 -2.98
CA ILE A 9 0.87 -6.21 -3.42
C ILE A 9 1.48 -7.29 -2.52
N HIS A 10 2.70 -7.07 -2.03
CA HIS A 10 3.37 -7.92 -1.05
C HIS A 10 3.42 -9.42 -1.40
N GLY A 11 3.63 -9.73 -2.68
CA GLY A 11 3.68 -11.11 -3.16
C GLY A 11 2.35 -11.86 -3.11
N ASN A 12 1.23 -11.20 -2.82
CA ASN A 12 -0.09 -11.83 -2.75
C ASN A 12 -0.71 -12.00 -4.13
N LEU A 13 -0.29 -13.07 -4.82
CA LEU A 13 -0.73 -13.37 -6.18
C LEU A 13 -2.23 -13.58 -6.29
N HIS A 14 -2.87 -14.20 -5.28
CA HIS A 14 -4.31 -14.46 -5.27
C HIS A 14 -5.12 -13.17 -5.20
N ALA A 15 -4.73 -12.25 -4.32
CA ALA A 15 -5.34 -10.92 -4.23
C ALA A 15 -5.12 -10.12 -5.52
N LEU A 16 -3.89 -10.15 -6.08
CA LEU A 16 -3.59 -9.50 -7.35
C LEU A 16 -4.47 -10.02 -8.48
N HIS A 17 -4.67 -11.32 -8.60
CA HIS A 17 -5.53 -11.91 -9.63
C HIS A 17 -6.98 -11.46 -9.48
N ALA A 18 -7.51 -11.42 -8.24
CA ALA A 18 -8.87 -10.95 -7.99
C ALA A 18 -9.05 -9.48 -8.37
N VAL A 19 -8.09 -8.62 -7.99
CA VAL A 19 -8.10 -7.20 -8.34
C VAL A 19 -8.01 -7.00 -9.85
N LEU A 20 -7.11 -7.70 -10.54
CA LEU A 20 -6.99 -7.61 -12.01
C LEU A 20 -8.26 -8.09 -12.73
N ALA A 21 -8.92 -9.13 -12.22
CA ALA A 21 -10.19 -9.60 -12.75
C ALA A 21 -11.32 -8.56 -12.56
N ASP A 22 -11.39 -7.91 -11.39
CA ASP A 22 -12.36 -6.84 -11.15
C ASP A 22 -12.07 -5.61 -12.04
N ILE A 23 -10.80 -5.19 -12.16
CA ILE A 23 -10.39 -4.09 -13.04
C ILE A 23 -10.81 -4.35 -14.49
N ALA A 24 -10.66 -5.57 -14.99
CA ALA A 24 -11.07 -5.93 -16.37
C ALA A 24 -12.54 -5.69 -16.64
N THR A 25 -13.41 -5.71 -15.63
CA THR A 25 -14.85 -5.43 -15.75
C THR A 25 -15.19 -3.94 -15.75
N THR A 26 -14.25 -3.09 -15.32
CA THR A 26 -14.52 -1.65 -15.09
C THR A 26 -14.39 -0.80 -16.34
N GLY A 27 -13.74 -1.29 -17.39
CA GLY A 27 -13.39 -0.50 -18.58
C GLY A 27 -12.31 0.54 -18.26
N ALA A 28 -11.37 0.23 -17.37
CA ALA A 28 -10.20 1.06 -17.13
C ALA A 28 -9.31 1.11 -18.38
N ASP A 29 -8.91 2.32 -18.78
CA ASP A 29 -8.01 2.54 -19.91
C ASP A 29 -6.56 2.22 -19.58
N LEU A 30 -6.20 2.34 -18.30
CA LEU A 30 -4.84 2.18 -17.78
C LEU A 30 -4.88 1.64 -16.35
N THR A 31 -3.89 0.83 -16.00
CA THR A 31 -3.60 0.42 -14.61
C THR A 31 -2.19 0.84 -14.25
N VAL A 32 -1.99 1.46 -13.07
CA VAL A 32 -0.68 1.83 -12.53
C VAL A 32 -0.43 1.09 -11.22
N ASN A 33 0.83 0.69 -10.98
CA ASN A 33 1.27 0.05 -9.74
C ASN A 33 2.20 1.00 -8.96
N LEU A 34 1.86 1.24 -7.70
CA LEU A 34 2.51 2.25 -6.85
C LEU A 34 3.60 1.68 -5.93
N GLY A 35 4.08 0.47 -6.18
CA GLY A 35 5.19 -0.14 -5.43
C GLY A 35 4.77 -1.08 -4.32
N ASP A 36 5.75 -1.50 -3.53
CA ASP A 36 5.67 -2.54 -2.50
C ASP A 36 5.10 -3.85 -3.04
N ILE A 37 5.86 -4.40 -3.99
CA ILE A 37 5.38 -5.45 -4.89
C ILE A 37 5.56 -6.83 -4.27
N LEU A 38 6.75 -7.12 -3.68
CA LEU A 38 7.19 -8.48 -3.39
C LEU A 38 7.51 -8.76 -1.92
N SER A 39 7.73 -7.74 -1.06
CA SER A 39 8.07 -7.94 0.35
C SER A 39 6.93 -8.66 1.09
N GLY A 40 7.23 -9.86 1.62
CA GLY A 40 6.24 -10.66 2.33
C GLY A 40 6.53 -12.16 2.22
N PRO A 41 5.86 -13.01 3.02
CA PRO A 41 6.10 -14.46 3.06
C PRO A 41 5.26 -15.25 2.04
N LEU A 42 5.01 -14.70 0.84
CA LEU A 42 4.05 -15.26 -0.11
C LEU A 42 4.71 -15.70 -1.44
N TRP A 43 4.05 -15.51 -2.58
CA TRP A 43 4.49 -15.95 -3.93
C TRP A 43 5.35 -14.88 -4.61
N ILE A 44 6.62 -14.78 -4.22
CA ILE A 44 7.54 -13.73 -4.68
C ILE A 44 7.82 -13.86 -6.18
N THR A 45 8.25 -15.05 -6.60
CA THR A 45 8.64 -15.33 -7.99
C THR A 45 7.45 -15.18 -8.94
N GLU A 46 6.34 -15.84 -8.63
CA GLU A 46 5.15 -15.87 -9.47
C GLU A 46 4.49 -14.49 -9.59
N THR A 47 4.52 -13.70 -8.49
CA THR A 47 4.02 -12.32 -8.50
C THR A 47 4.91 -11.41 -9.36
N ALA A 48 6.24 -11.55 -9.25
CA ALA A 48 7.19 -10.82 -10.09
C ALA A 48 6.97 -11.14 -11.58
N GLU A 49 6.93 -12.43 -11.93
CA GLU A 49 6.72 -12.88 -13.31
C GLU A 49 5.39 -12.38 -13.87
N ARG A 50 4.32 -12.41 -13.05
CA ARG A 50 2.99 -11.89 -13.45
C ARG A 50 3.03 -10.40 -13.76
N LEU A 51 3.66 -9.60 -12.93
CA LEU A 51 3.72 -8.14 -13.11
C LEU A 51 4.66 -7.73 -14.23
N MET A 52 5.79 -8.41 -14.39
CA MET A 52 6.69 -8.22 -15.54
C MET A 52 5.97 -8.52 -16.86
N ALA A 53 5.16 -9.58 -16.93
CA ALA A 53 4.39 -9.92 -18.12
C ALA A 53 3.26 -8.91 -18.41
N LEU A 54 2.70 -8.26 -17.40
CA LEU A 54 1.68 -7.22 -17.58
C LEU A 54 2.26 -5.90 -18.07
N ALA A 55 3.54 -5.63 -17.82
CA ALA A 55 4.26 -4.41 -18.21
C ALA A 55 3.52 -3.11 -17.83
N LEU A 56 2.87 -3.09 -16.67
CA LEU A 56 2.16 -1.91 -16.16
C LEU A 56 3.16 -0.77 -15.87
N PRO A 57 2.80 0.50 -16.07
CA PRO A 57 3.49 1.60 -15.44
C PRO A 57 3.62 1.33 -13.93
N THR A 58 4.85 1.25 -13.45
CA THR A 58 5.15 0.81 -12.08
C THR A 58 6.24 1.69 -11.49
N ILE A 59 6.07 2.12 -10.25
CA ILE A 59 7.13 2.74 -9.44
C ILE A 59 7.60 1.75 -8.37
N ARG A 60 8.78 1.96 -7.82
CA ARG A 60 9.25 1.23 -6.65
C ARG A 60 8.72 1.85 -5.37
N GLY A 61 8.40 1.02 -4.36
CA GLY A 61 8.21 1.45 -2.99
C GLY A 61 9.50 1.34 -2.16
N ASN A 62 9.37 1.49 -0.84
CA ASN A 62 10.49 1.33 0.09
C ASN A 62 10.97 -0.13 0.13
N HIS A 63 10.07 -1.08 0.02
CA HIS A 63 10.41 -2.50 0.09
C HIS A 63 11.23 -2.99 -1.11
N GLU A 64 11.04 -2.46 -2.32
CA GLU A 64 11.93 -2.78 -3.45
C GLU A 64 13.35 -2.29 -3.18
N ARG A 65 13.52 -1.09 -2.64
CA ARG A 65 14.82 -0.54 -2.28
C ARG A 65 15.47 -1.34 -1.14
N GLN A 66 14.70 -1.74 -0.14
CA GLN A 66 15.16 -2.53 1.00
C GLN A 66 15.56 -3.95 0.59
N ALA A 67 14.73 -4.65 -0.20
CA ALA A 67 15.01 -6.02 -0.68
C ALA A 67 16.18 -6.09 -1.67
N LEU A 68 16.57 -4.98 -2.28
CA LEU A 68 17.75 -4.88 -3.13
C LEU A 68 19.03 -4.47 -2.38
N ALA A 69 18.95 -4.12 -1.10
CA ALA A 69 20.11 -3.78 -0.29
C ALA A 69 21.10 -4.97 -0.21
N PRO A 70 22.42 -4.72 -0.07
CA PRO A 70 23.43 -5.78 -0.13
C PRO A 70 23.45 -6.68 1.11
N ASP A 71 23.02 -6.18 2.28
CA ASP A 71 23.07 -6.90 3.55
C ASP A 71 21.71 -7.47 3.92
N ILE A 72 21.45 -8.72 3.56
CA ILE A 72 20.21 -9.43 3.85
C ILE A 72 20.02 -9.60 5.39
N ALA A 73 21.10 -9.73 6.14
CA ALA A 73 21.01 -9.94 7.59
C ALA A 73 20.50 -8.70 8.36
N ALA A 74 20.62 -7.52 7.74
CA ALA A 74 20.09 -6.27 8.31
C ALA A 74 18.65 -5.97 7.87
N MET A 75 18.05 -6.79 7.00
CA MET A 75 16.68 -6.60 6.50
C MET A 75 15.64 -7.04 7.53
N GLY A 76 14.46 -6.42 7.46
CA GLY A 76 13.26 -6.96 8.09
C GLY A 76 12.88 -8.33 7.49
N ALA A 77 12.19 -9.16 8.27
CA ALA A 77 11.88 -10.54 7.90
C ALA A 77 11.18 -10.69 6.54
N SER A 78 10.29 -9.76 6.18
CA SER A 78 9.55 -9.78 4.90
C SER A 78 10.47 -9.47 3.71
N ASP A 79 11.39 -8.50 3.86
CA ASP A 79 12.35 -8.13 2.81
C ASP A 79 13.40 -9.22 2.62
N ALA A 80 13.92 -9.79 3.72
CA ALA A 80 14.87 -10.88 3.68
C ALA A 80 14.28 -12.10 2.95
N PHE A 81 13.04 -12.47 3.29
CA PHE A 81 12.33 -13.56 2.62
C PHE A 81 12.20 -13.34 1.12
N ALA A 82 11.83 -12.11 0.70
CA ALA A 82 11.74 -11.74 -0.69
C ALA A 82 13.12 -11.75 -1.37
N ALA A 83 14.13 -11.10 -0.75
CA ALA A 83 15.48 -10.98 -1.29
C ALA A 83 16.15 -12.34 -1.59
N GLU A 84 15.92 -13.35 -0.74
CA GLU A 84 16.43 -14.72 -0.95
C GLU A 84 15.81 -15.42 -2.17
N ARG A 85 14.62 -14.99 -2.60
CA ARG A 85 13.84 -15.64 -3.68
C ARG A 85 13.86 -14.87 -5.00
N LEU A 86 14.42 -13.65 -5.00
CA LEU A 86 14.56 -12.84 -6.20
C LEU A 86 15.58 -13.44 -7.16
N LEU A 87 15.13 -13.83 -8.35
CA LEU A 87 15.97 -14.21 -9.46
C LEU A 87 16.74 -12.99 -10.04
N PRO A 88 17.85 -13.18 -10.78
CA PRO A 88 18.61 -12.06 -11.35
C PRO A 88 17.78 -11.12 -12.24
N ASN A 89 16.86 -11.65 -13.04
CA ASN A 89 15.95 -10.86 -13.86
C ASN A 89 14.94 -10.05 -13.03
N HIS A 90 14.46 -10.59 -11.90
CA HIS A 90 13.58 -9.89 -10.97
C HIS A 90 14.33 -8.71 -10.32
N ARG A 91 15.57 -8.94 -9.84
CA ARG A 91 16.42 -7.88 -9.28
C ARG A 91 16.70 -6.77 -10.29
N ALA A 92 17.01 -7.14 -11.53
CA ALA A 92 17.23 -6.16 -12.59
C ALA A 92 15.98 -5.35 -12.91
N TRP A 93 14.80 -5.99 -12.95
CA TRP A 93 13.52 -5.31 -13.15
C TRP A 93 13.20 -4.34 -12.00
N LEU A 94 13.27 -4.78 -10.74
CA LEU A 94 13.01 -3.92 -9.58
C LEU A 94 13.99 -2.74 -9.50
N ALA A 95 15.27 -2.97 -9.81
CA ALA A 95 16.28 -1.92 -9.81
C ALA A 95 16.05 -0.84 -10.89
N ALA A 96 15.38 -1.20 -11.98
CA ALA A 96 15.05 -0.28 -13.07
C ALA A 96 13.78 0.56 -12.79
N LEU A 97 12.98 0.23 -11.77
CA LEU A 97 11.77 0.96 -11.44
C LEU A 97 12.09 2.38 -10.93
N PRO A 98 11.41 3.42 -11.44
CA PRO A 98 11.57 4.78 -10.92
C PRO A 98 10.96 4.91 -9.51
N ALA A 99 11.48 5.83 -8.71
CA ALA A 99 10.90 6.13 -7.39
C ALA A 99 9.58 6.91 -7.47
N THR A 100 9.44 7.73 -8.51
CA THR A 100 8.24 8.51 -8.82
C THR A 100 7.98 8.49 -10.31
N LEU A 101 6.75 8.76 -10.72
CA LEU A 101 6.38 8.77 -12.13
C LEU A 101 5.38 9.88 -12.43
N GLN A 102 5.71 10.77 -13.36
CA GLN A 102 4.71 11.63 -14.00
C GLN A 102 3.99 10.79 -15.05
N LEU A 103 2.81 10.25 -14.68
CA LEU A 103 2.05 9.34 -15.53
C LEU A 103 1.36 10.05 -16.69
N THR A 104 0.82 11.23 -16.40
CA THR A 104 0.26 12.19 -17.38
C THR A 104 0.47 13.62 -16.85
N ASP A 105 0.09 14.64 -17.61
CA ASP A 105 0.16 16.03 -17.14
C ASP A 105 -0.66 16.29 -15.87
N GLU A 106 -1.68 15.49 -15.59
CA GLU A 106 -2.56 15.60 -14.41
C GLU A 106 -2.31 14.55 -13.33
N LEU A 107 -1.46 13.53 -13.57
CA LEU A 107 -1.30 12.37 -12.68
C LEU A 107 0.16 12.16 -12.31
N PHE A 108 0.44 12.26 -11.04
CA PHE A 108 1.77 11.99 -10.46
C PHE A 108 1.69 10.80 -9.49
N CYS A 109 2.70 9.92 -9.51
CA CYS A 109 2.78 8.74 -8.67
C CYS A 109 4.02 8.82 -7.78
N CYS A 110 3.84 8.57 -6.50
CA CYS A 110 4.89 8.33 -5.52
C CYS A 110 4.46 7.17 -4.61
N HIS A 111 5.38 6.57 -3.84
CA HIS A 111 4.98 5.50 -2.93
C HIS A 111 4.51 6.06 -1.58
N GLY A 112 5.37 6.74 -0.84
CA GLY A 112 5.02 7.55 0.34
C GLY A 112 4.63 8.97 -0.08
N THR A 113 5.50 9.94 0.18
CA THR A 113 5.37 11.33 -0.31
C THR A 113 6.21 11.54 -1.58
N PRO A 114 6.05 12.66 -2.31
CA PRO A 114 6.88 12.95 -3.49
C PRO A 114 8.39 12.92 -3.24
N GLY A 115 8.83 13.23 -2.03
CA GLY A 115 10.25 13.28 -1.68
C GLY A 115 10.76 12.13 -0.81
N ASN A 116 9.88 11.24 -0.31
CA ASN A 116 10.29 10.20 0.63
C ASN A 116 9.33 9.01 0.61
N ASP A 117 9.87 7.81 0.35
CA ASP A 117 9.12 6.56 0.25
C ASP A 117 8.70 5.96 1.61
N LEU A 118 9.20 6.47 2.75
CA LEU A 118 8.89 6.00 4.11
C LEU A 118 7.91 6.92 4.86
N VAL A 119 7.62 8.11 4.34
CA VAL A 119 6.73 9.05 5.03
C VAL A 119 5.28 8.79 4.62
N TYR A 120 4.44 8.50 5.60
CA TYR A 120 2.99 8.36 5.41
C TYR A 120 2.40 9.67 4.90
N PHE A 121 1.71 9.65 3.74
CA PHE A 121 1.21 10.86 3.12
C PHE A 121 -0.08 11.35 3.80
N LEU A 122 -1.04 10.46 3.95
CA LEU A 122 -2.39 10.76 4.41
C LEU A 122 -2.64 10.40 5.87
N GLU A 123 -1.71 9.75 6.54
CA GLU A 123 -1.73 9.41 7.95
C GLU A 123 -0.54 10.06 8.67
N SER A 124 -0.65 10.24 9.98
CA SER A 124 0.41 10.70 10.89
C SER A 124 0.50 9.73 12.05
N VAL A 125 1.73 9.45 12.46
CA VAL A 125 2.03 8.59 13.62
C VAL A 125 2.69 9.43 14.69
N ASP A 126 2.19 9.34 15.91
CA ASP A 126 2.74 10.00 17.09
C ASP A 126 2.73 9.04 18.31
N ALA A 127 3.06 9.52 19.50
CA ALA A 127 3.10 8.71 20.71
C ALA A 127 1.74 8.08 21.11
N HIS A 128 0.65 8.46 20.46
CA HIS A 128 -0.69 7.90 20.67
C HIS A 128 -1.11 6.90 19.59
N GLY A 129 -0.23 6.64 18.60
CA GLY A 129 -0.47 5.75 17.49
C GLY A 129 -0.73 6.48 16.17
N MET A 130 -1.34 5.78 15.21
CA MET A 130 -1.66 6.30 13.89
C MET A 130 -3.01 7.03 13.90
N ARG A 131 -3.05 8.16 13.21
CA ARG A 131 -4.27 8.95 12.95
C ARG A 131 -4.30 9.48 11.52
N PRO A 132 -5.46 9.86 10.98
CA PRO A 132 -5.51 10.61 9.74
C PRO A 132 -4.67 11.90 9.83
N ALA A 133 -3.88 12.19 8.78
CA ALA A 133 -3.18 13.46 8.67
C ALA A 133 -4.20 14.61 8.58
N THR A 134 -3.88 15.74 9.19
CA THR A 134 -4.62 16.98 8.99
C THR A 134 -4.41 17.49 7.57
N LEU A 135 -5.31 18.35 7.09
CA LEU A 135 -5.16 18.98 5.78
C LEU A 135 -3.82 19.74 5.65
N ALA A 136 -3.39 20.41 6.71
CA ALA A 136 -2.11 21.15 6.74
C ALA A 136 -0.90 20.20 6.62
N GLU A 137 -0.89 19.07 7.35
CA GLU A 137 0.17 18.06 7.27
C GLU A 137 0.25 17.47 5.85
N ALA A 138 -0.87 17.05 5.28
CA ALA A 138 -0.92 16.48 3.94
C ALA A 138 -0.49 17.50 2.87
N THR A 139 -0.93 18.77 2.99
CA THR A 139 -0.52 19.84 2.07
C THR A 139 0.98 20.10 2.16
N ALA A 140 1.56 20.15 3.37
CA ALA A 140 2.99 20.32 3.56
C ALA A 140 3.81 19.15 2.95
N ARG A 141 3.36 17.92 3.12
CA ARG A 141 3.99 16.71 2.54
C ARG A 141 3.95 16.66 1.03
N ALA A 142 2.91 17.23 0.42
CA ALA A 142 2.79 17.33 -1.02
C ALA A 142 3.87 18.25 -1.65
N GLY A 143 4.51 19.11 -0.85
CA GLY A 143 5.50 20.07 -1.31
C GLY A 143 4.91 21.11 -2.24
N ASP A 144 5.80 21.93 -2.82
CA ASP A 144 5.41 22.93 -3.79
C ASP A 144 4.89 22.29 -5.08
N ALA A 145 3.93 22.93 -5.71
CA ALA A 145 3.33 22.48 -6.98
C ALA A 145 4.36 22.27 -8.11
N GLN A 146 5.58 22.82 -7.96
CA GLN A 146 6.69 22.64 -8.90
C GLN A 146 7.41 21.29 -8.79
N GLN A 147 7.23 20.55 -7.68
CA GLN A 147 7.82 19.22 -7.46
C GLN A 147 6.84 18.07 -7.75
N GLY A 148 5.62 18.40 -8.12
CA GLY A 148 4.56 17.47 -8.47
C GLY A 148 3.61 18.12 -9.46
N VAL A 149 2.44 17.54 -9.64
CA VAL A 149 1.41 18.08 -10.54
C VAL A 149 0.85 19.38 -9.98
N ALA A 150 0.94 20.47 -10.73
CA ALA A 150 0.48 21.79 -10.30
C ALA A 150 -1.04 21.83 -10.00
N HIS A 151 -1.83 21.05 -10.77
CA HIS A 151 -3.29 20.95 -10.60
C HIS A 151 -3.74 19.56 -11.04
N GLY A 152 -3.78 18.58 -10.13
CA GLY A 152 -4.15 17.24 -10.53
C GLY A 152 -4.23 16.27 -9.37
N VAL A 153 -3.91 15.02 -9.65
CA VAL A 153 -3.98 13.91 -8.69
C VAL A 153 -2.57 13.40 -8.37
N ILE A 154 -2.29 13.23 -7.10
CA ILE A 154 -1.13 12.51 -6.59
C ILE A 154 -1.61 11.14 -6.12
N LEU A 155 -1.07 10.08 -6.69
CA LEU A 155 -1.33 8.70 -6.27
C LEU A 155 -0.20 8.26 -5.34
N CYS A 156 -0.54 7.71 -4.18
CA CYS A 156 0.40 7.18 -3.19
C CYS A 156 -0.04 5.81 -2.68
N GLY A 157 0.83 5.10 -1.96
CA GLY A 157 0.58 3.82 -1.31
C GLY A 157 1.06 3.82 0.13
N HIS A 158 1.86 2.80 0.50
CA HIS A 158 2.65 2.65 1.71
C HIS A 158 1.84 2.41 3.00
N THR A 159 0.81 3.19 3.30
CA THR A 159 0.05 3.05 4.55
C THR A 159 -1.00 1.96 4.52
N HIS A 160 -1.26 1.36 3.36
CA HIS A 160 -2.34 0.39 3.12
C HIS A 160 -3.76 0.91 3.37
N VAL A 161 -3.94 2.18 3.79
CA VAL A 161 -5.24 2.76 4.14
C VAL A 161 -5.87 3.42 2.92
N PRO A 162 -6.99 2.90 2.39
CA PRO A 162 -7.64 3.51 1.24
C PRO A 162 -8.23 4.86 1.63
N ARG A 163 -7.75 5.94 1.00
CA ARG A 163 -8.19 7.31 1.31
C ARG A 163 -8.03 8.25 0.13
N ALA A 164 -8.93 9.22 0.02
CA ALA A 164 -8.82 10.35 -0.89
C ALA A 164 -8.96 11.65 -0.10
N LEU A 165 -8.09 12.64 -0.38
CA LEU A 165 -8.08 13.93 0.30
C LEU A 165 -7.76 15.05 -0.69
N GLN A 166 -8.64 16.06 -0.79
CA GLN A 166 -8.35 17.26 -1.54
C GLN A 166 -7.53 18.21 -0.68
N LEU A 167 -6.36 18.63 -1.18
CA LEU A 167 -5.44 19.54 -0.51
C LEU A 167 -5.95 20.99 -0.58
N ALA A 168 -5.37 21.86 0.24
CA ALA A 168 -5.72 23.27 0.31
C ALA A 168 -5.45 24.02 -1.03
N ASP A 169 -4.52 23.55 -1.85
CA ASP A 169 -4.20 24.10 -3.16
C ASP A 169 -5.02 23.50 -4.32
N GLY A 170 -5.97 22.62 -4.01
CA GLY A 170 -6.85 21.98 -4.98
C GLY A 170 -6.35 20.66 -5.55
N ARG A 171 -5.09 20.23 -5.29
CA ARG A 171 -4.62 18.90 -5.67
C ARG A 171 -5.39 17.81 -4.91
N LEU A 172 -5.60 16.66 -5.55
CA LEU A 172 -6.24 15.49 -4.93
C LEU A 172 -5.18 14.43 -4.66
N VAL A 173 -5.05 13.98 -3.41
CA VAL A 173 -4.18 12.84 -3.05
C VAL A 173 -5.05 11.60 -2.87
N VAL A 174 -4.65 10.49 -3.48
CA VAL A 174 -5.38 9.21 -3.40
C VAL A 174 -4.42 8.09 -3.04
N ASN A 175 -4.71 7.41 -1.94
CA ASN A 175 -4.14 6.12 -1.59
C ASN A 175 -5.19 5.04 -1.92
N PRO A 176 -4.89 4.05 -2.77
CA PRO A 176 -5.82 3.00 -3.13
C PRO A 176 -6.04 1.97 -2.01
N GLY A 177 -5.21 2.00 -0.96
CA GLY A 177 -5.05 0.90 -0.02
C GLY A 177 -4.16 -0.21 -0.59
N SER A 178 -4.06 -1.32 0.12
CA SER A 178 -3.21 -2.46 -0.25
C SER A 178 -3.98 -3.52 -1.02
N VAL A 179 -3.38 -4.04 -2.09
CA VAL A 179 -3.86 -5.26 -2.74
C VAL A 179 -3.62 -6.47 -1.84
N GLY A 180 -2.44 -6.58 -1.25
CA GLY A 180 -1.94 -7.83 -0.69
C GLY A 180 -2.06 -8.01 0.81
N LEU A 181 -2.01 -6.95 1.60
CA LEU A 181 -1.96 -7.02 3.07
C LEU A 181 -2.83 -5.94 3.71
N GLN A 182 -3.81 -6.34 4.49
CA GLN A 182 -4.83 -5.41 5.02
C GLN A 182 -4.59 -4.98 6.46
N ALA A 183 -3.63 -5.59 7.15
CA ALA A 183 -3.26 -5.19 8.50
C ALA A 183 -1.79 -5.52 8.79
N TYR A 184 -1.13 -4.66 9.54
CA TYR A 184 0.23 -4.82 10.04
C TYR A 184 0.45 -3.93 11.27
N ASP A 185 1.51 -4.21 12.01
CA ASP A 185 2.05 -3.36 13.06
C ASP A 185 3.44 -2.87 12.69
N ASP A 186 3.81 -1.68 13.16
CA ASP A 186 5.13 -1.09 12.99
C ASP A 186 5.51 -0.31 14.26
N ASP A 187 6.80 -0.29 14.59
CA ASP A 187 7.36 0.42 15.74
C ASP A 187 7.87 1.82 15.38
N HIS A 188 7.92 2.19 14.10
CA HIS A 188 8.51 3.44 13.62
C HIS A 188 7.47 4.39 12.99
N PRO A 189 7.54 5.70 13.27
CA PRO A 189 8.40 6.39 14.27
C PRO A 189 7.94 6.16 15.70
N HIS A 190 6.76 5.61 15.93
CA HIS A 190 6.16 5.18 17.18
C HIS A 190 5.34 3.91 16.96
N PRO A 191 5.18 3.04 17.97
CA PRO A 191 4.35 1.85 17.87
C PRO A 191 2.94 2.19 17.42
N HIS A 192 2.49 1.53 16.33
CA HIS A 192 1.16 1.71 15.80
C HIS A 192 0.69 0.47 15.04
N VAL A 193 -0.60 0.42 14.77
CA VAL A 193 -1.23 -0.62 13.97
C VAL A 193 -2.00 0.00 12.80
N VAL A 194 -2.02 -0.73 11.69
CA VAL A 194 -2.87 -0.46 10.54
C VAL A 194 -3.84 -1.61 10.38
N GLU A 195 -5.13 -1.32 10.30
CA GLU A 195 -6.19 -2.32 10.20
C GLU A 195 -7.31 -1.83 9.28
N ASN A 196 -7.59 -2.59 8.22
CA ASN A 196 -8.68 -2.27 7.30
C ASN A 196 -10.00 -3.01 7.63
N GLY A 197 -10.00 -3.87 8.66
CA GLY A 197 -11.18 -4.54 9.20
C GLY A 197 -11.79 -5.62 8.32
N THR A 198 -11.23 -5.88 7.14
CA THR A 198 -11.62 -6.97 6.24
C THR A 198 -10.42 -7.47 5.46
N PRO A 199 -10.37 -8.75 5.03
CA PRO A 199 -9.30 -9.31 4.21
C PRO A 199 -9.38 -8.89 2.72
N HIS A 200 -10.37 -8.10 2.33
CA HIS A 200 -10.62 -7.74 0.93
C HIS A 200 -9.46 -6.95 0.34
N ALA A 201 -9.00 -7.36 -0.83
CA ALA A 201 -7.98 -6.63 -1.59
C ALA A 201 -8.49 -5.23 -2.00
N ARG A 202 -7.62 -4.22 -1.94
CA ARG A 202 -8.01 -2.83 -2.19
C ARG A 202 -7.36 -2.31 -3.48
N TYR A 203 -8.10 -1.44 -4.17
CA TYR A 203 -7.57 -0.61 -5.25
C TYR A 203 -8.45 0.63 -5.44
N ALA A 204 -7.97 1.62 -6.18
CA ALA A 204 -8.75 2.80 -6.53
C ALA A 204 -9.05 2.83 -8.03
N LEU A 205 -10.28 3.25 -8.38
CA LEU A 205 -10.67 3.54 -9.76
C LEU A 205 -10.95 5.04 -9.87
N LEU A 206 -10.19 5.71 -10.73
CA LEU A 206 -10.30 7.15 -10.95
C LEU A 206 -10.91 7.39 -12.33
N THR A 207 -11.94 8.21 -12.40
CA THR A 207 -12.58 8.58 -13.68
C THR A 207 -12.51 10.09 -13.88
N ARG A 208 -11.87 10.54 -14.98
CA ARG A 208 -11.84 11.96 -15.35
C ARG A 208 -13.19 12.40 -15.87
N ARG A 209 -13.78 13.37 -15.20
CA ARG A 209 -15.06 13.99 -15.55
C ARG A 209 -14.83 15.47 -15.92
N SER A 210 -15.84 16.14 -16.44
CA SER A 210 -15.79 17.59 -16.73
C SER A 210 -15.52 18.44 -15.48
N ALA A 211 -16.06 18.01 -14.32
CA ALA A 211 -15.91 18.71 -13.04
C ALA A 211 -14.67 18.29 -12.23
N GLY A 212 -13.80 17.40 -12.72
CA GLY A 212 -12.62 16.91 -11.99
C GLY A 212 -12.50 15.40 -11.99
N TRP A 213 -11.82 14.83 -11.03
CA TRP A 213 -11.62 13.40 -10.87
C TRP A 213 -12.61 12.80 -9.88
N GLN A 214 -13.37 11.81 -10.32
CA GLN A 214 -14.18 10.95 -9.46
C GLN A 214 -13.31 9.79 -8.98
N VAL A 215 -13.32 9.50 -7.68
CA VAL A 215 -12.58 8.40 -7.06
C VAL A 215 -13.55 7.37 -6.47
N GLU A 216 -13.33 6.11 -6.82
CA GLU A 216 -14.01 4.96 -6.23
C GLU A 216 -12.94 4.11 -5.52
N LEU A 217 -12.96 4.07 -4.19
CA LEU A 217 -12.13 3.17 -3.40
C LEU A 217 -12.83 1.80 -3.33
N ARG A 218 -12.21 0.78 -3.88
CA ARG A 218 -12.83 -0.53 -4.07
C ARG A 218 -12.25 -1.57 -3.12
N ALA A 219 -13.11 -2.47 -2.67
CA ALA A 219 -12.77 -3.61 -1.83
C ALA A 219 -13.24 -4.89 -2.54
N VAL A 220 -12.30 -5.73 -2.95
CA VAL A 220 -12.55 -6.93 -3.74
C VAL A 220 -12.42 -8.15 -2.86
N PRO A 221 -13.50 -8.90 -2.63
CA PRO A 221 -13.40 -10.18 -1.92
C PRO A 221 -12.62 -11.19 -2.76
N TYR A 222 -11.79 -11.99 -2.10
CA TYR A 222 -11.06 -13.11 -2.70
C TYR A 222 -10.87 -14.22 -1.68
N ASP A 223 -10.51 -15.41 -2.13
CA ASP A 223 -10.11 -16.49 -1.22
C ASP A 223 -8.71 -16.22 -0.65
N ALA A 224 -8.67 -15.72 0.58
CA ALA A 224 -7.43 -15.40 1.29
C ALA A 224 -6.77 -16.63 1.94
N GLU A 225 -7.49 -17.76 2.06
CA GLU A 225 -7.00 -18.92 2.82
C GLU A 225 -5.72 -19.54 2.24
N PRO A 226 -5.52 -19.66 0.91
CA PRO A 226 -4.24 -20.13 0.37
C PRO A 226 -3.06 -19.24 0.77
N ALA A 227 -3.23 -17.91 0.75
CA ALA A 227 -2.19 -16.96 1.16
C ALA A 227 -1.90 -17.06 2.66
N ALA A 228 -2.94 -17.14 3.49
CA ALA A 228 -2.81 -17.28 4.93
C ALA A 228 -2.10 -18.59 5.32
N ARG A 229 -2.43 -19.70 4.67
CA ARG A 229 -1.73 -20.99 4.89
C ARG A 229 -0.28 -20.92 4.50
N LEU A 230 0.04 -20.30 3.38
CA LEU A 230 1.41 -20.15 2.92
C LEU A 230 2.23 -19.29 3.91
N ALA A 231 1.67 -18.17 4.36
CA ALA A 231 2.31 -17.34 5.38
C ALA A 231 2.57 -18.14 6.67
N GLN A 232 1.61 -18.93 7.12
CA GLN A 232 1.77 -19.80 8.30
C GLN A 232 2.86 -20.87 8.10
N GLN A 233 2.94 -21.49 6.92
CA GLN A 233 4.01 -22.45 6.57
C GLN A 233 5.39 -21.81 6.56
N HIS A 234 5.47 -20.54 6.21
CA HIS A 234 6.71 -19.75 6.23
C HIS A 234 7.01 -19.11 7.60
N GLY A 235 6.30 -19.54 8.68
CA GLY A 235 6.56 -19.09 10.04
C GLY A 235 6.04 -17.68 10.35
N ARG A 236 5.07 -17.18 9.58
CA ARG A 236 4.45 -15.86 9.75
C ARG A 236 2.96 -15.98 10.11
N PRO A 237 2.65 -16.43 11.34
CA PRO A 237 1.27 -16.50 11.83
C PRO A 237 0.59 -15.13 11.96
N ASP A 238 1.36 -14.06 12.18
CA ASP A 238 0.94 -12.66 12.15
C ASP A 238 0.32 -12.31 10.78
N TRP A 239 1.03 -12.60 9.69
CA TRP A 239 0.52 -12.43 8.34
C TRP A 239 -0.69 -13.30 8.05
N ALA A 240 -0.67 -14.56 8.50
CA ALA A 240 -1.79 -15.46 8.31
C ALA A 240 -3.09 -14.95 8.96
N HIS A 241 -2.97 -14.33 10.14
CA HIS A 241 -4.10 -13.68 10.81
C HIS A 241 -4.57 -12.44 10.05
N ALA A 242 -3.65 -11.53 9.71
CA ALA A 242 -3.96 -10.31 8.96
C ALA A 242 -4.64 -10.61 7.61
N LEU A 243 -4.16 -11.63 6.88
CA LEU A 243 -4.73 -12.07 5.60
C LEU A 243 -6.14 -12.66 5.73
N ARG A 244 -6.46 -13.31 6.85
CA ARG A 244 -7.80 -13.86 7.09
C ARG A 244 -8.81 -12.84 7.55
N THR A 245 -8.35 -11.81 8.27
CA THR A 245 -9.25 -10.96 9.07
C THR A 245 -9.20 -9.50 8.70
N GLY A 246 -8.05 -8.99 8.25
CA GLY A 246 -7.79 -7.56 8.09
C GLY A 246 -7.50 -6.86 9.43
N PHE A 247 -7.13 -7.63 10.46
CA PHE A 247 -6.71 -7.16 11.78
C PHE A 247 -5.34 -7.72 12.15
N VAL A 248 -4.62 -7.06 13.04
CA VAL A 248 -3.43 -7.60 13.68
C VAL A 248 -3.79 -8.57 14.81
N VAL A 249 -2.85 -9.42 15.18
CA VAL A 249 -3.05 -10.30 16.35
C VAL A 249 -3.06 -9.45 17.61
N GLU A 250 -4.12 -9.52 18.42
CA GLU A 250 -4.13 -8.88 19.74
C GLU A 250 -3.00 -9.44 20.61
N THR A 251 -1.98 -8.62 20.86
CA THR A 251 -0.99 -8.96 21.87
C THR A 251 -1.62 -8.77 23.26
N ALA A 252 -1.45 -9.75 24.15
CA ALA A 252 -2.07 -9.79 25.48
C ALA A 252 -1.77 -8.59 26.41
N GLN A 253 -1.09 -7.55 25.91
CA GLN A 253 -0.72 -6.34 26.63
C GLN A 253 -1.67 -5.14 26.44
N ALA A 254 -2.66 -5.22 25.53
CA ALA A 254 -3.56 -4.10 25.23
C ALA A 254 -4.86 -4.06 26.08
N ALA A 255 -5.11 -5.04 26.93
CA ALA A 255 -6.28 -5.04 27.81
C ALA A 255 -6.04 -4.23 29.08
N ALA A 256 -6.01 -2.89 28.97
CA ALA A 256 -6.19 -2.04 30.16
C ALA A 256 -7.65 -2.21 30.65
N PRO A 257 -7.89 -2.52 31.94
CA PRO A 257 -9.23 -2.75 32.45
C PRO A 257 -10.08 -1.49 32.31
N ILE A 258 -11.24 -1.63 31.67
CA ILE A 258 -12.28 -0.60 31.63
C ILE A 258 -12.64 -0.28 33.10
N ARG A 259 -12.28 0.90 33.58
CA ARG A 259 -12.70 1.36 34.91
C ARG A 259 -14.23 1.52 34.89
N PRO A 260 -14.97 0.88 35.82
CA PRO A 260 -16.40 1.09 35.90
C PRO A 260 -16.67 2.58 36.22
N VAL A 261 -17.56 3.18 35.45
CA VAL A 261 -18.10 4.52 35.74
C VAL A 261 -18.91 4.40 37.01
N THR A 262 -18.38 4.88 38.15
CA THR A 262 -19.15 5.04 39.36
C THR A 262 -20.12 6.21 39.15
N SER A 263 -21.42 5.90 39.00
CA SER A 263 -22.47 6.90 39.08
C SER A 263 -22.51 7.47 40.50
N ARG A 264 -22.18 8.72 40.65
CA ARG A 264 -22.51 9.45 41.92
C ARG A 264 -24.00 9.82 41.83
N ALA A 265 -24.75 9.31 42.84
CA ALA A 265 -26.08 9.79 43.19
C ALA A 265 -26.02 11.20 43.77
#